data_1bec7909e84cab5f432cea59d124de5c
#
_entry.id   1bec7909e84cab5f432cea59d124de5c
#
_cell.length_a   1.000
_cell.length_b   1.000
_cell.length_c   1.000
_cell.angle_alpha   90.00
_cell.angle_beta   90.00
_cell.angle_gamma   90.00
#
_symmetry.space_group_name_H-M   'P 1'
#
loop_
_entity.id
_entity.type
_entity.pdbx_description
1 polymer ?
#
loop_
_entity_poly.entity_id
_entity_poly.type
_entity_poly.pdbx_seq_one_letter_code
_entity_poly.pdbx_strand_id
1 'polypeptide(L)'
;MKMKPVLALVAGIVCLINSIAYADDDADRAALRMIRTNYEDAANSGDLSKIKNDLSAQVTGVMVTGEAVTGYDGLVGYWKGIQDRIGPGGSYHVVVNTDKTDLFGDVAVSRGTADESVKLASGKELDFNSGWTAVCHKENGEWKVFRMQATLNPVDNVFVSLQLGKAKLLYGIGGFVAGVVVALLFRCSRSKPRPPVSSP
;
A
#
# COMPACT_ATOMS: atom_id res chain seq x y z
N MET A 1 -24.16 -62.04 -17.28
CA MET A 1 -22.86 -61.35 -17.06
C MET A 1 -23.08 -60.15 -16.11
N LYS A 2 -22.65 -60.27 -14.82
CA LYS A 2 -22.97 -59.30 -13.78
C LYS A 2 -21.77 -58.33 -13.59
N MET A 3 -21.80 -57.19 -14.37
CA MET A 3 -20.78 -56.13 -14.26
C MET A 3 -21.22 -54.91 -13.40
N LYS A 4 -22.14 -55.05 -12.47
CA LYS A 4 -22.71 -53.95 -11.70
C LYS A 4 -21.94 -53.49 -10.42
N PRO A 5 -21.12 -54.30 -9.70
CA PRO A 5 -20.49 -53.80 -8.48
C PRO A 5 -19.20 -52.99 -8.70
N VAL A 6 -18.46 -53.17 -9.81
CA VAL A 6 -17.18 -52.50 -10.05
C VAL A 6 -17.41 -51.02 -10.42
N LEU A 7 -18.47 -50.72 -11.17
CA LEU A 7 -18.79 -49.33 -11.59
C LEU A 7 -19.20 -48.43 -10.41
N ALA A 8 -19.93 -49.02 -9.42
CA ALA A 8 -20.33 -48.32 -8.20
C ALA A 8 -19.13 -48.00 -7.29
N LEU A 9 -18.14 -48.91 -7.22
CA LEU A 9 -16.93 -48.69 -6.41
C LEU A 9 -16.05 -47.59 -6.98
N VAL A 10 -15.88 -47.53 -8.31
CA VAL A 10 -15.09 -46.48 -9.00
C VAL A 10 -15.76 -45.10 -8.85
N ALA A 11 -17.08 -45.01 -8.99
CA ALA A 11 -17.81 -43.74 -8.78
C ALA A 11 -17.72 -43.26 -7.34
N GLY A 12 -17.76 -44.12 -6.35
CA GLY A 12 -17.59 -43.78 -4.93
C GLY A 12 -16.19 -43.22 -4.62
N ILE A 13 -15.14 -43.82 -5.17
CA ILE A 13 -13.74 -43.35 -4.99
C ILE A 13 -13.53 -41.99 -5.64
N VAL A 14 -14.06 -41.74 -6.85
CA VAL A 14 -13.96 -40.44 -7.51
C VAL A 14 -14.69 -39.33 -6.72
N CYS A 15 -15.84 -39.59 -6.14
CA CYS A 15 -16.56 -38.64 -5.29
C CYS A 15 -15.78 -38.32 -4.00
N LEU A 16 -15.13 -39.31 -3.37
CA LEU A 16 -14.32 -39.07 -2.16
C LEU A 16 -13.07 -38.24 -2.43
N ILE A 17 -12.38 -38.44 -3.55
CA ILE A 17 -11.20 -37.70 -3.93
C ILE A 17 -11.56 -36.23 -4.19
N ASN A 18 -12.68 -35.94 -4.88
CA ASN A 18 -13.12 -34.57 -5.09
C ASN A 18 -13.52 -33.87 -3.78
N SER A 19 -14.16 -34.55 -2.85
CA SER A 19 -14.55 -33.99 -1.55
C SER A 19 -13.33 -33.61 -0.70
N ILE A 20 -12.26 -34.40 -0.76
CA ILE A 20 -11.00 -34.08 -0.04
C ILE A 20 -10.31 -32.86 -0.64
N ALA A 21 -10.25 -32.75 -1.98
CA ALA A 21 -9.64 -31.61 -2.65
C ALA A 21 -10.37 -30.28 -2.33
N TYR A 22 -11.71 -30.27 -2.31
CA TYR A 22 -12.48 -29.06 -1.94
C TYR A 22 -12.31 -28.67 -0.47
N ALA A 23 -12.23 -29.66 0.44
CA ALA A 23 -12.03 -29.41 1.87
C ALA A 23 -10.64 -28.83 2.16
N ASP A 24 -9.62 -29.22 1.41
CA ASP A 24 -8.25 -28.69 1.52
C ASP A 24 -8.17 -27.24 1.02
N ASP A 25 -8.81 -26.92 -0.11
CA ASP A 25 -8.90 -25.55 -0.65
C ASP A 25 -9.58 -24.58 0.34
N ASP A 26 -10.64 -24.99 1.03
CA ASP A 26 -11.33 -24.14 2.01
C ASP A 26 -10.47 -23.89 3.26
N ALA A 27 -9.75 -24.92 3.74
CA ALA A 27 -8.80 -24.78 4.84
C ALA A 27 -7.63 -23.87 4.49
N ASP A 28 -7.08 -24.00 3.29
CA ASP A 28 -6.02 -23.14 2.76
C ASP A 28 -6.45 -21.69 2.67
N ARG A 29 -7.64 -21.43 2.13
CA ARG A 29 -8.22 -20.09 2.07
C ARG A 29 -8.48 -19.49 3.46
N ALA A 30 -8.87 -20.31 4.44
CA ALA A 30 -9.03 -19.89 5.82
C ALA A 30 -7.69 -19.48 6.45
N ALA A 31 -6.63 -20.28 6.23
CA ALA A 31 -5.28 -19.97 6.71
C ALA A 31 -4.73 -18.67 6.08
N LEU A 32 -4.91 -18.47 4.77
CA LEU A 32 -4.50 -17.25 4.08
C LEU A 32 -5.27 -16.01 4.58
N ARG A 33 -6.56 -16.14 4.89
CA ARG A 33 -7.34 -15.06 5.54
C ARG A 33 -6.80 -14.73 6.92
N MET A 34 -6.35 -15.72 7.69
CA MET A 34 -5.74 -15.51 9.01
C MET A 34 -4.44 -14.71 8.90
N ILE A 35 -3.56 -15.04 7.95
CA ILE A 35 -2.33 -14.28 7.68
C ILE A 35 -2.67 -12.80 7.41
N ARG A 36 -3.68 -12.51 6.58
CA ARG A 36 -4.13 -11.15 6.33
C ARG A 36 -4.58 -10.44 7.62
N THR A 37 -5.41 -11.11 8.43
CA THR A 37 -5.90 -10.54 9.69
C THR A 37 -4.75 -10.29 10.67
N ASN A 38 -3.79 -11.20 10.78
CA ASN A 38 -2.60 -11.03 11.60
C ASN A 38 -1.77 -9.82 11.13
N TYR A 39 -1.66 -9.60 9.82
CA TYR A 39 -1.01 -8.42 9.26
C TYR A 39 -1.73 -7.12 9.64
N GLU A 40 -3.06 -7.07 9.49
CA GLU A 40 -3.86 -5.90 9.91
C GLU A 40 -3.66 -5.61 11.40
N ASP A 41 -3.74 -6.62 12.24
CA ASP A 41 -3.55 -6.50 13.70
C ASP A 41 -2.13 -6.03 14.06
N ALA A 42 -1.11 -6.57 13.38
CA ALA A 42 0.29 -6.19 13.59
C ALA A 42 0.52 -4.72 13.19
N ALA A 43 0.06 -4.32 12.01
CA ALA A 43 0.22 -2.96 11.51
C ALA A 43 -0.56 -1.95 12.38
N ASN A 44 -1.82 -2.25 12.72
CA ASN A 44 -2.68 -1.37 13.51
C ASN A 44 -2.24 -1.23 14.97
N SER A 45 -1.63 -2.28 15.54
CA SER A 45 -1.06 -2.22 16.89
C SER A 45 0.40 -1.72 16.93
N GLY A 46 1.06 -1.66 15.76
CA GLY A 46 2.49 -1.35 15.69
C GLY A 46 3.41 -2.48 16.14
N ASP A 47 2.86 -3.67 16.42
CA ASP A 47 3.60 -4.85 16.90
C ASP A 47 3.75 -5.90 15.80
N LEU A 48 4.85 -5.81 15.05
CA LEU A 48 5.15 -6.77 13.97
C LEU A 48 5.51 -8.18 14.46
N SER A 49 5.70 -8.39 15.76
CA SER A 49 5.95 -9.76 16.27
C SER A 49 4.79 -10.70 16.01
N LYS A 50 3.58 -10.18 15.87
CA LYS A 50 2.35 -10.92 15.57
C LYS A 50 2.38 -11.67 14.24
N ILE A 51 3.10 -11.13 13.22
CA ILE A 51 3.21 -11.75 11.90
C ILE A 51 4.49 -12.54 11.70
N LYS A 52 5.40 -12.57 12.68
CA LYS A 52 6.71 -13.21 12.51
C LYS A 52 6.60 -14.66 12.04
N ASN A 53 5.64 -15.39 12.59
CA ASN A 53 5.42 -16.80 12.24
C ASN A 53 4.69 -16.98 10.90
N ASP A 54 4.05 -15.95 10.37
CA ASP A 54 3.36 -15.99 9.08
C ASP A 54 4.33 -15.67 7.90
N LEU A 55 5.55 -15.26 8.20
CA LEU A 55 6.57 -14.95 7.21
C LEU A 55 7.52 -16.11 6.98
N SER A 56 7.88 -16.35 5.72
CA SER A 56 9.01 -17.21 5.36
C SER A 56 10.31 -16.60 5.90
N ALA A 57 11.27 -17.43 6.28
CA ALA A 57 12.62 -16.96 6.60
C ALA A 57 13.29 -16.23 5.43
N GLN A 58 12.85 -16.51 4.19
CA GLN A 58 13.36 -15.90 2.96
C GLN A 58 12.40 -14.84 2.40
N VAL A 59 11.51 -14.27 3.22
CA VAL A 59 10.57 -13.24 2.77
C VAL A 59 11.30 -12.05 2.19
N THR A 60 10.81 -11.55 1.05
CA THR A 60 11.24 -10.27 0.48
C THR A 60 10.02 -9.47 0.03
N GLY A 61 10.15 -8.16 0.02
CA GLY A 61 9.07 -7.31 -0.44
C GLY A 61 9.58 -5.99 -1.02
N VAL A 62 8.72 -5.35 -1.80
CA VAL A 62 8.85 -3.95 -2.19
C VAL A 62 7.69 -3.21 -1.55
N MET A 63 8.03 -2.30 -0.67
CA MET A 63 7.05 -1.57 0.13
C MET A 63 6.45 -0.39 -0.66
N VAL A 64 5.38 0.17 -0.15
CA VAL A 64 4.65 1.30 -0.77
C VAL A 64 5.55 2.52 -1.04
N THR A 65 6.63 2.69 -0.28
CA THR A 65 7.64 3.74 -0.48
C THR A 65 8.64 3.42 -1.60
N GLY A 66 8.60 2.21 -2.19
CA GLY A 66 9.58 1.70 -3.15
C GLY A 66 10.80 1.05 -2.51
N GLU A 67 10.90 1.03 -1.18
CA GLU A 67 12.00 0.34 -0.47
C GLU A 67 11.86 -1.17 -0.58
N ALA A 68 12.98 -1.85 -0.88
CA ALA A 68 13.07 -3.29 -0.83
C ALA A 68 13.44 -3.75 0.59
N VAL A 69 12.72 -4.76 1.09
CA VAL A 69 12.95 -5.38 2.40
C VAL A 69 13.28 -6.85 2.24
N THR A 70 14.13 -7.38 3.11
CA THR A 70 14.52 -8.80 3.13
C THR A 70 14.46 -9.32 4.56
N GLY A 71 13.76 -10.44 4.75
CA GLY A 71 13.58 -11.07 6.05
C GLY A 71 12.70 -10.27 7.01
N TYR A 72 12.41 -10.88 8.15
CA TYR A 72 11.64 -10.24 9.22
C TYR A 72 12.31 -8.98 9.75
N ASP A 73 13.62 -9.01 9.98
CA ASP A 73 14.37 -7.86 10.54
C ASP A 73 14.36 -6.66 9.58
N GLY A 74 14.43 -6.89 8.26
CA GLY A 74 14.27 -5.84 7.25
C GLY A 74 12.89 -5.19 7.30
N LEU A 75 11.83 -5.99 7.50
CA LEU A 75 10.47 -5.48 7.67
C LEU A 75 10.31 -4.66 8.96
N VAL A 76 10.89 -5.12 10.07
CA VAL A 76 10.91 -4.38 11.35
C VAL A 76 11.64 -3.04 11.20
N GLY A 77 12.80 -3.03 10.53
CA GLY A 77 13.55 -1.80 10.26
C GLY A 77 12.76 -0.81 9.42
N TYR A 78 12.11 -1.28 8.36
CA TYR A 78 11.21 -0.47 7.53
C TYR A 78 10.07 0.13 8.36
N TRP A 79 9.38 -0.70 9.15
CA TRP A 79 8.26 -0.27 9.99
C TRP A 79 8.68 0.78 11.02
N LYS A 80 9.83 0.58 11.66
CA LYS A 80 10.40 1.59 12.56
C LYS A 80 10.61 2.93 11.85
N GLY A 81 11.14 2.93 10.62
CA GLY A 81 11.29 4.14 9.81
C GLY A 81 9.96 4.83 9.51
N ILE A 82 8.87 4.08 9.31
CA ILE A 82 7.51 4.63 9.15
C ILE A 82 7.04 5.27 10.47
N GLN A 83 7.18 4.57 11.60
CA GLN A 83 6.79 5.09 12.92
C GLN A 83 7.57 6.36 13.29
N ASP A 84 8.86 6.43 12.99
CA ASP A 84 9.69 7.62 13.21
C ASP A 84 9.19 8.83 12.38
N ARG A 85 8.71 8.61 11.15
CA ARG A 85 8.11 9.67 10.30
C ARG A 85 6.72 10.10 10.77
N ILE A 86 5.93 9.18 11.30
CA ILE A 86 4.63 9.47 11.92
C ILE A 86 4.83 10.34 13.16
N GLY A 87 5.83 10.03 13.97
CA GLY A 87 6.24 10.75 15.16
C GLY A 87 5.42 10.43 16.41
N PRO A 88 5.84 10.92 17.57
CA PRO A 88 5.23 10.59 18.86
C PRO A 88 3.78 11.08 18.94
N GLY A 89 2.87 10.19 19.36
CA GLY A 89 1.44 10.47 19.45
C GLY A 89 0.68 10.40 18.10
N GLY A 90 1.38 10.11 17.02
CA GLY A 90 0.73 9.79 15.75
C GLY A 90 0.27 8.33 15.70
N SER A 91 -0.48 7.98 14.66
CA SER A 91 -1.05 6.64 14.47
C SER A 91 -1.05 6.23 13.01
N TYR A 92 -1.04 4.93 12.78
CA TYR A 92 -1.27 4.30 11.49
C TYR A 92 -2.44 3.32 11.62
N HIS A 93 -3.30 3.32 10.63
CA HIS A 93 -4.40 2.36 10.54
C HIS A 93 -4.52 1.84 9.11
N VAL A 94 -4.77 0.53 8.97
CA VAL A 94 -4.96 -0.12 7.68
C VAL A 94 -6.10 -1.11 7.73
N VAL A 95 -6.86 -1.17 6.64
CA VAL A 95 -7.84 -2.22 6.33
C VAL A 95 -7.42 -2.86 5.01
N VAL A 96 -7.17 -4.19 5.04
CA VAL A 96 -6.70 -4.92 3.85
C VAL A 96 -7.87 -5.64 3.18
N ASN A 97 -8.15 -5.27 1.95
CA ASN A 97 -9.18 -5.88 1.11
C ASN A 97 -8.53 -6.84 0.11
N THR A 98 -9.01 -8.08 0.06
CA THR A 98 -8.56 -9.08 -0.91
C THR A 98 -9.54 -9.15 -2.05
N ASP A 99 -9.09 -8.88 -3.28
CA ASP A 99 -9.91 -9.04 -4.49
C ASP A 99 -9.95 -10.49 -4.94
N LYS A 100 -8.79 -11.14 -4.97
CA LYS A 100 -8.64 -12.48 -5.50
C LYS A 100 -7.47 -13.22 -4.85
N THR A 101 -7.67 -14.52 -4.64
CA THR A 101 -6.62 -15.49 -4.28
C THR A 101 -6.71 -16.68 -5.22
N ASP A 102 -5.64 -16.93 -5.96
CA ASP A 102 -5.45 -18.09 -6.80
C ASP A 102 -4.55 -19.10 -6.09
N LEU A 103 -4.99 -20.37 -6.02
CA LEU A 103 -4.26 -21.47 -5.42
C LEU A 103 -3.65 -22.37 -6.51
N PHE A 104 -2.38 -22.72 -6.36
CA PHE A 104 -1.60 -23.57 -7.26
C PHE A 104 -0.85 -24.64 -6.45
N GLY A 105 -1.59 -25.56 -5.84
CA GLY A 105 -1.05 -26.52 -4.89
C GLY A 105 -0.50 -25.80 -3.66
N ASP A 106 0.78 -25.94 -3.39
CA ASP A 106 1.45 -25.33 -2.23
C ASP A 106 1.85 -23.86 -2.43
N VAL A 107 1.36 -23.21 -3.49
CA VAL A 107 1.59 -21.77 -3.77
C VAL A 107 0.25 -21.05 -3.90
N ALA A 108 0.14 -19.90 -3.25
CA ALA A 108 -0.99 -18.99 -3.37
C ALA A 108 -0.51 -17.63 -3.85
N VAL A 109 -1.26 -17.04 -4.78
CA VAL A 109 -1.05 -15.65 -5.22
C VAL A 109 -2.32 -14.87 -4.89
N SER A 110 -2.17 -13.89 -4.00
CA SER A 110 -3.25 -13.00 -3.59
C SER A 110 -2.97 -11.57 -4.02
N ARG A 111 -4.03 -10.84 -4.35
CA ARG A 111 -3.98 -9.40 -4.65
C ARG A 111 -5.19 -8.68 -4.08
N GLY A 112 -5.04 -7.38 -3.92
CA GLY A 112 -6.13 -6.53 -3.46
C GLY A 112 -5.71 -5.10 -3.25
N THR A 113 -6.46 -4.40 -2.43
CA THR A 113 -6.21 -3.02 -2.02
C THR A 113 -6.08 -2.92 -0.51
N ALA A 114 -5.45 -1.86 -0.04
CA ALA A 114 -5.46 -1.50 1.37
C ALA A 114 -5.89 -0.04 1.50
N ASP A 115 -6.82 0.22 2.42
CA ASP A 115 -7.23 1.56 2.82
C ASP A 115 -6.39 1.96 4.03
N GLU A 116 -5.59 3.00 3.88
CA GLU A 116 -4.60 3.42 4.86
C GLU A 116 -4.89 4.82 5.37
N SER A 117 -4.84 5.00 6.69
CA SER A 117 -4.98 6.29 7.36
C SER A 117 -3.79 6.52 8.28
N VAL A 118 -3.13 7.67 8.12
CA VAL A 118 -1.96 8.08 8.90
C VAL A 118 -2.24 9.40 9.56
N LYS A 119 -2.18 9.43 10.89
CA LYS A 119 -2.19 10.67 11.67
C LYS A 119 -0.78 10.99 12.13
N LEU A 120 -0.22 12.08 11.63
CA LEU A 120 1.11 12.53 12.02
C LEU A 120 1.09 13.21 13.40
N ALA A 121 2.23 13.25 14.09
CA ALA A 121 2.41 14.00 15.35
C ALA A 121 2.02 15.49 15.22
N SER A 122 2.08 16.07 14.02
CA SER A 122 1.62 17.45 13.74
C SER A 122 0.10 17.60 13.74
N GLY A 123 -0.67 16.54 13.91
CA GLY A 123 -2.14 16.51 13.79
C GLY A 123 -2.65 16.39 12.35
N LYS A 124 -1.76 16.34 11.36
CA LYS A 124 -2.18 16.16 9.95
C LYS A 124 -2.58 14.72 9.70
N GLU A 125 -3.72 14.53 9.08
CA GLU A 125 -4.24 13.24 8.65
C GLU A 125 -4.03 13.05 7.14
N LEU A 126 -3.67 11.83 6.74
CA LEU A 126 -3.38 11.42 5.37
C LEU A 126 -4.08 10.09 5.11
N ASP A 127 -5.11 10.13 4.26
CA ASP A 127 -5.82 8.93 3.83
C ASP A 127 -5.40 8.60 2.40
N PHE A 128 -5.10 7.34 2.13
CA PHE A 128 -4.75 6.87 0.80
C PHE A 128 -5.09 5.40 0.62
N ASN A 129 -5.19 4.99 -0.64
CA ASN A 129 -5.40 3.60 -1.03
C ASN A 129 -4.14 3.09 -1.74
N SER A 130 -3.68 1.91 -1.37
CA SER A 130 -2.58 1.21 -2.02
C SER A 130 -3.07 -0.10 -2.65
N GLY A 131 -2.42 -0.51 -3.74
CA GLY A 131 -2.57 -1.83 -4.31
C GLY A 131 -1.52 -2.77 -3.74
N TRP A 132 -1.86 -4.04 -3.53
CA TRP A 132 -0.90 -5.02 -3.06
C TRP A 132 -1.01 -6.37 -3.79
N THR A 133 0.10 -7.09 -3.81
CA THR A 133 0.20 -8.49 -4.23
C THR A 133 1.08 -9.24 -3.25
N ALA A 134 0.66 -10.44 -2.87
CA ALA A 134 1.44 -11.35 -2.03
C ALA A 134 1.48 -12.74 -2.65
N VAL A 135 2.64 -13.36 -2.56
CA VAL A 135 2.85 -14.78 -2.86
C VAL A 135 3.12 -15.50 -1.55
N CYS A 136 2.28 -16.47 -1.23
CA CYS A 136 2.47 -17.36 -0.11
C CYS A 136 2.85 -18.74 -0.62
N HIS A 137 3.58 -19.50 0.17
CA HIS A 137 3.83 -20.93 -0.08
C HIS A 137 3.75 -21.72 1.22
N LYS A 138 3.50 -23.02 1.11
CA LYS A 138 3.51 -23.92 2.28
C LYS A 138 4.94 -24.29 2.64
N GLU A 139 5.30 -24.06 3.90
CA GLU A 139 6.54 -24.54 4.52
C GLU A 139 6.15 -25.51 5.65
N ASN A 140 6.51 -26.77 5.53
CA ASN A 140 6.13 -27.82 6.48
C ASN A 140 4.61 -27.92 6.74
N GLY A 141 3.80 -27.68 5.70
CA GLY A 141 2.33 -27.71 5.77
C GLY A 141 1.67 -26.41 6.25
N GLU A 142 2.42 -25.39 6.60
CA GLU A 142 1.91 -24.07 7.01
C GLU A 142 2.12 -23.02 5.92
N TRP A 143 1.12 -22.21 5.67
CA TRP A 143 1.22 -21.08 4.75
C TRP A 143 2.12 -19.99 5.31
N LYS A 144 3.09 -19.51 4.49
CA LYS A 144 4.01 -18.41 4.82
C LYS A 144 4.04 -17.39 3.69
N VAL A 145 4.09 -16.12 4.02
CA VAL A 145 4.32 -15.06 3.03
C VAL A 145 5.77 -15.13 2.57
N PHE A 146 5.97 -15.30 1.27
CA PHE A 146 7.29 -15.45 0.65
C PHE A 146 7.70 -14.21 -0.15
N ARG A 147 6.75 -13.57 -0.83
CA ARG A 147 6.94 -12.32 -1.57
C ARG A 147 5.79 -11.38 -1.34
N MET A 148 6.06 -10.09 -1.26
CA MET A 148 5.03 -9.07 -1.17
C MET A 148 5.43 -7.84 -1.97
N GLN A 149 4.43 -7.13 -2.46
CA GLN A 149 4.60 -5.84 -3.11
C GLN A 149 3.40 -4.95 -2.78
N ALA A 150 3.69 -3.70 -2.46
CA ALA A 150 2.68 -2.65 -2.32
C ALA A 150 2.99 -1.49 -3.28
N THR A 151 1.95 -0.86 -3.81
CA THR A 151 2.07 0.22 -4.80
C THR A 151 1.07 1.32 -4.52
N LEU A 152 1.45 2.57 -4.84
CA LEU A 152 0.53 3.70 -4.92
C LEU A 152 0.29 4.10 -6.37
N ASN A 153 -0.86 4.73 -6.65
CA ASN A 153 -1.05 5.40 -7.94
C ASN A 153 -0.01 6.53 -8.06
N PRO A 154 0.88 6.50 -9.08
CA PRO A 154 1.98 7.46 -9.16
C PRO A 154 1.56 8.89 -9.52
N VAL A 155 0.34 9.08 -10.05
CA VAL A 155 -0.15 10.38 -10.54
C VAL A 155 -1.30 10.95 -9.71
N ASP A 156 -2.02 10.11 -8.98
CA ASP A 156 -3.18 10.49 -8.17
C ASP A 156 -3.11 9.84 -6.79
N ASN A 157 -2.39 10.49 -5.90
CA ASN A 157 -2.30 10.10 -4.49
C ASN A 157 -2.09 11.32 -3.60
N VAL A 158 -2.33 11.16 -2.31
CA VAL A 158 -2.25 12.24 -1.32
C VAL A 158 -0.88 12.93 -1.30
N PHE A 159 0.21 12.18 -1.52
CA PHE A 159 1.57 12.72 -1.48
C PHE A 159 1.85 13.63 -2.69
N VAL A 160 1.40 13.24 -3.89
CA VAL A 160 1.47 14.08 -5.11
C VAL A 160 0.62 15.34 -4.94
N SER A 161 -0.62 15.19 -4.45
CA SER A 161 -1.52 16.32 -4.20
C SER A 161 -0.92 17.34 -3.22
N LEU A 162 -0.23 16.88 -2.17
CA LEU A 162 0.46 17.73 -1.22
C LEU A 162 1.64 18.51 -1.85
N GLN A 163 2.42 17.83 -2.69
CA GLN A 163 3.53 18.49 -3.40
C GLN A 163 3.03 19.55 -4.38
N LEU A 164 2.01 19.20 -5.17
CA LEU A 164 1.38 20.15 -6.10
C LEU A 164 0.73 21.34 -5.38
N GLY A 165 0.11 21.11 -4.22
CA GLY A 165 -0.47 22.19 -3.39
C GLY A 165 0.59 23.19 -2.92
N LYS A 166 1.74 22.70 -2.41
CA LYS A 166 2.87 23.55 -2.02
C LYS A 166 3.44 24.34 -3.21
N ALA A 167 3.61 23.70 -4.37
CA ALA A 167 4.10 24.34 -5.57
C ALA A 167 3.14 25.45 -6.04
N LYS A 168 1.82 25.18 -6.12
CA LYS A 168 0.81 26.18 -6.50
C LYS A 168 0.83 27.40 -5.59
N LEU A 169 0.95 27.20 -4.27
CA LEU A 169 1.04 28.30 -3.30
C LEU A 169 2.30 29.14 -3.52
N LEU A 170 3.46 28.50 -3.69
CA LEU A 170 4.73 29.19 -3.89
C LEU A 170 4.75 30.01 -5.20
N TYR A 171 4.31 29.39 -6.30
CA TYR A 171 4.23 30.09 -7.60
C TYR A 171 3.15 31.17 -7.62
N GLY A 172 2.02 30.95 -6.94
CA GLY A 172 0.96 31.94 -6.79
C GLY A 172 1.43 33.19 -6.05
N ILE A 173 2.09 33.03 -4.90
CA ILE A 173 2.65 34.14 -4.13
C ILE A 173 3.78 34.84 -4.92
N GLY A 174 4.72 34.10 -5.50
CA GLY A 174 5.82 34.60 -6.28
C GLY A 174 5.32 35.40 -7.50
N GLY A 175 4.35 34.87 -8.23
CA GLY A 175 3.74 35.58 -9.37
C GLY A 175 3.00 36.87 -8.97
N PHE A 176 2.26 36.82 -7.84
CA PHE A 176 1.59 38.04 -7.32
C PHE A 176 2.59 39.12 -6.95
N VAL A 177 3.65 38.78 -6.20
CA VAL A 177 4.70 39.73 -5.80
C VAL A 177 5.39 40.31 -7.04
N ALA A 178 5.77 39.49 -8.00
CA ALA A 178 6.37 39.96 -9.25
C ALA A 178 5.43 40.89 -10.03
N GLY A 179 4.15 40.56 -10.11
CA GLY A 179 3.13 41.41 -10.76
C GLY A 179 2.99 42.77 -10.10
N VAL A 180 2.97 42.82 -8.76
CA VAL A 180 2.92 44.09 -7.99
C VAL A 180 4.17 44.92 -8.26
N VAL A 181 5.37 44.33 -8.24
CA VAL A 181 6.63 45.05 -8.53
C VAL A 181 6.62 45.64 -9.93
N VAL A 182 6.23 44.87 -10.94
CA VAL A 182 6.11 45.36 -12.33
C VAL A 182 5.11 46.49 -12.42
N ALA A 183 3.94 46.41 -11.82
CA ALA A 183 2.92 47.43 -11.82
C ALA A 183 3.43 48.75 -11.18
N LEU A 184 4.17 48.66 -10.07
CA LEU A 184 4.79 49.83 -9.41
C LEU A 184 5.86 50.48 -10.29
N LEU A 185 6.71 49.69 -10.96
CA LEU A 185 7.72 50.21 -11.88
C LEU A 185 7.09 50.94 -13.06
N PHE A 186 6.02 50.40 -13.64
CA PHE A 186 5.27 51.08 -14.72
C PHE A 186 4.62 52.38 -14.23
N ARG A 187 4.08 52.42 -13.02
CA ARG A 187 3.50 53.64 -12.44
C ARG A 187 4.55 54.70 -12.21
N CYS A 188 5.72 54.36 -11.68
CA CYS A 188 6.85 55.28 -11.47
C CYS A 188 7.42 55.79 -12.80
N SER A 189 7.45 55.00 -13.86
CA SER A 189 7.92 55.37 -15.18
C SER A 189 7.00 56.42 -15.87
N ARG A 190 5.68 56.32 -15.62
CA ARG A 190 4.68 57.29 -16.18
C ARG A 190 4.62 58.62 -15.44
N SER A 191 5.16 58.73 -14.25
CA SER A 191 5.16 59.98 -13.44
C SER A 191 6.35 60.89 -13.68
N LYS A 192 7.19 60.63 -14.69
CA LYS A 192 8.25 61.60 -15.07
C LYS A 192 7.61 62.81 -15.68
N PRO A 193 7.83 64.05 -15.13
CA PRO A 193 7.32 65.30 -15.69
C PRO A 193 7.85 65.46 -17.10
N ARG A 194 6.98 65.87 -18.05
CA ARG A 194 7.43 66.35 -19.37
C ARG A 194 8.30 67.57 -19.19
N PRO A 195 9.46 67.64 -19.83
CA PRO A 195 10.26 68.90 -19.82
C PRO A 195 9.42 70.07 -20.36
N PRO A 196 9.60 71.31 -19.82
CA PRO A 196 8.87 72.49 -20.29
C PRO A 196 9.18 72.69 -21.75
N VAL A 197 8.11 72.90 -22.56
CA VAL A 197 8.23 73.35 -23.97
C VAL A 197 8.79 74.70 -23.96
N SER A 198 10.02 74.94 -24.50
CA SER A 198 10.58 76.21 -24.75
C SER A 198 9.78 76.89 -25.86
N SER A 199 9.05 77.97 -25.54
CA SER A 199 8.40 78.85 -26.53
C SER A 199 9.45 79.71 -27.25
N PRO A 200 9.26 80.05 -28.54
CA PRO A 200 10.20 80.84 -29.35
C PRO A 200 10.25 82.32 -28.94
#